data_1f6f231724f9656aabdd15dc8fb5e8f8
#
_entry.id   1f6f231724f9656aabdd15dc8fb5e8f8
#
_cell.length_a   1.000
_cell.length_b   1.000
_cell.length_c   1.000
_cell.angle_alpha   90.00
_cell.angle_beta   90.00
_cell.angle_gamma   90.00
#
_symmetry.space_group_name_H-M   'P 1'
#
loop_
_entity.id
_entity.type
_entity.pdbx_description
1 polymer ?
#
loop_
_entity_poly.entity_id
_entity_poly.type
_entity_poly.pdbx_seq_one_letter_code
_entity_poly.pdbx_strand_id
1 'polypeptide(L)'
;GDDMFPVLVHELEQAKHFIFIEYFIINDGVMWQTILNILEKKAKEGVDVRLIYDGFGCLTTLPYKYDQEMRRRGIKCEVFNRFRPILNIIQNNRDHRKICVIDGWTGFTGGINLADEYINQRKRFGHWKDTAVMLKGEGVWNMTAMFLYMWGIVTRTDTSLDFGNYAPHRWHPDEFPGSGYVQPFCDSPLDDEIVGENVYLNIINRAKNYVYICTPYLIIDNEMMTALCLAAKSGVDVRIMTPGIPDKKMVFLLTQSYYKQLLEAGVKIYEYQPGFLHAKSFVCDDK
;
A
#
# COMPACT_ATOMS: atom_id res chain seq x y z
N GLY A 1 2.68 -11.73 -2.85
CA GLY A 1 1.56 -12.07 -1.94
C GLY A 1 1.78 -13.39 -1.25
N ASP A 2 2.16 -14.40 -2.02
CA ASP A 2 2.34 -15.78 -1.50
C ASP A 2 3.34 -15.83 -0.34
N ASP A 3 4.48 -15.16 -0.47
CA ASP A 3 5.50 -15.13 0.58
C ASP A 3 5.15 -14.18 1.74
N MET A 4 4.46 -13.07 1.43
CA MET A 4 4.11 -12.08 2.45
C MET A 4 3.04 -12.59 3.40
N PHE A 5 2.03 -13.31 2.90
CA PHE A 5 0.89 -13.72 3.69
C PHE A 5 1.24 -14.59 4.91
N PRO A 6 2.04 -15.68 4.79
CA PRO A 6 2.43 -16.47 5.96
C PRO A 6 3.26 -15.67 6.97
N VAL A 7 4.09 -14.73 6.50
CA VAL A 7 4.87 -13.83 7.39
C VAL A 7 3.94 -12.88 8.14
N LEU A 8 2.96 -12.27 7.45
CA LEU A 8 1.96 -11.41 8.08
C LEU A 8 1.15 -12.16 9.15
N VAL A 9 0.71 -13.38 8.85
CA VAL A 9 -0.01 -14.25 9.79
C VAL A 9 0.83 -14.49 11.03
N HIS A 10 2.10 -14.88 10.85
CA HIS A 10 3.03 -15.12 11.95
C HIS A 10 3.21 -13.88 12.84
N GLU A 11 3.45 -12.71 12.24
CA GLU A 11 3.65 -11.47 13.01
C GLU A 11 2.36 -11.04 13.75
N LEU A 12 1.19 -11.19 13.13
CA LEU A 12 -0.09 -10.92 13.79
C LEU A 12 -0.32 -11.81 15.02
N GLU A 13 0.05 -13.08 14.96
CA GLU A 13 -0.04 -14.00 16.08
C GLU A 13 0.87 -13.61 17.25
N GLN A 14 1.96 -12.91 17.02
CA GLN A 14 2.90 -12.45 18.04
C GLN A 14 2.48 -11.15 18.73
N ALA A 15 1.47 -10.44 18.22
CA ALA A 15 1.01 -9.16 18.75
C ALA A 15 0.63 -9.25 20.24
N LYS A 16 1.05 -8.26 21.04
CA LYS A 16 0.85 -8.19 22.48
C LYS A 16 0.11 -6.93 22.94
N HIS A 17 0.23 -5.83 22.22
CA HIS A 17 -0.25 -4.53 22.63
C HIS A 17 -1.27 -3.92 21.69
N PHE A 18 -0.95 -3.84 20.40
CA PHE A 18 -1.88 -3.30 19.42
C PHE A 18 -1.63 -3.82 17.99
N ILE A 19 -2.71 -3.84 17.20
CA ILE A 19 -2.69 -4.13 15.77
C ILE A 19 -3.49 -3.05 15.06
N PHE A 20 -2.87 -2.32 14.13
CA PHE A 20 -3.50 -1.31 13.30
C PHE A 20 -3.49 -1.75 11.84
N ILE A 21 -4.65 -1.77 11.22
CA ILE A 21 -4.84 -2.23 9.84
C ILE A 21 -5.62 -1.18 9.05
N GLU A 22 -5.05 -0.72 7.94
CA GLU A 22 -5.65 0.25 7.02
C GLU A 22 -5.49 -0.26 5.59
N TYR A 23 -6.61 -0.62 4.94
CA TYR A 23 -6.58 -1.22 3.60
C TYR A 23 -7.66 -0.67 2.69
N PHE A 24 -7.31 -0.52 1.40
CA PHE A 24 -8.26 -0.07 0.38
C PHE A 24 -9.29 -1.14 0.03
N ILE A 25 -8.87 -2.41 -0.16
CA ILE A 25 -9.76 -3.53 -0.45
C ILE A 25 -9.58 -4.62 0.60
N ILE A 26 -10.72 -5.05 1.15
CA ILE A 26 -10.87 -6.28 1.91
C ILE A 26 -11.94 -7.09 1.19
N ASN A 27 -11.66 -8.35 0.89
CA ASN A 27 -12.61 -9.26 0.28
C ASN A 27 -12.68 -10.57 1.07
N ASP A 28 -13.88 -11.06 1.27
CA ASP A 28 -14.08 -12.32 1.97
C ASP A 28 -13.43 -13.48 1.20
N GLY A 29 -12.68 -14.31 1.91
CA GLY A 29 -11.89 -15.40 1.36
C GLY A 29 -10.89 -15.96 2.37
N VAL A 30 -10.04 -16.85 1.92
CA VAL A 30 -9.05 -17.54 2.77
C VAL A 30 -8.12 -16.55 3.47
N MET A 31 -7.59 -15.58 2.72
CA MET A 31 -6.66 -14.58 3.26
C MET A 31 -7.32 -13.77 4.38
N TRP A 32 -8.49 -13.17 4.09
CA TRP A 32 -9.15 -12.32 5.08
C TRP A 32 -9.67 -13.08 6.27
N GLN A 33 -10.30 -14.24 6.09
CA GLN A 33 -10.83 -15.05 7.20
C GLN A 33 -9.71 -15.52 8.14
N THR A 34 -8.54 -15.88 7.61
CA THR A 34 -7.37 -16.23 8.42
C THR A 34 -6.93 -15.06 9.29
N ILE A 35 -6.78 -13.87 8.69
CA ILE A 35 -6.42 -12.65 9.41
C ILE A 35 -7.49 -12.30 10.44
N LEU A 36 -8.76 -12.29 10.06
CA LEU A 36 -9.87 -11.93 10.94
C LEU A 36 -9.95 -12.80 12.18
N ASN A 37 -9.75 -14.11 12.04
CA ASN A 37 -9.74 -15.04 13.18
C ASN A 37 -8.63 -14.69 14.19
N ILE A 38 -7.46 -14.27 13.71
CA ILE A 38 -6.36 -13.82 14.57
C ILE A 38 -6.72 -12.51 15.24
N LEU A 39 -7.24 -11.53 14.48
CA LEU A 39 -7.64 -10.22 15.03
C LEU A 39 -8.70 -10.38 16.13
N GLU A 40 -9.70 -11.23 15.92
CA GLU A 40 -10.74 -11.50 16.90
C GLU A 40 -10.18 -12.17 18.17
N LYS A 41 -9.27 -13.14 18.00
CA LYS A 41 -8.56 -13.77 19.12
C LYS A 41 -7.75 -12.72 19.90
N LYS A 42 -6.96 -11.90 19.22
CA LYS A 42 -6.13 -10.85 19.83
C LYS A 42 -6.96 -9.78 20.54
N ALA A 43 -8.09 -9.38 19.97
CA ALA A 43 -9.01 -8.46 20.63
C ALA A 43 -9.58 -9.06 21.95
N LYS A 44 -9.91 -10.36 21.97
CA LYS A 44 -10.34 -11.08 23.19
C LYS A 44 -9.21 -11.20 24.23
N GLU A 45 -7.96 -11.23 23.80
CA GLU A 45 -6.76 -11.22 24.65
C GLU A 45 -6.44 -9.82 25.21
N GLY A 46 -7.18 -8.76 24.81
CA GLY A 46 -7.00 -7.39 25.30
C GLY A 46 -6.07 -6.54 24.42
N VAL A 47 -5.63 -7.03 23.26
CA VAL A 47 -4.86 -6.26 22.28
C VAL A 47 -5.76 -5.18 21.67
N ASP A 48 -5.25 -3.94 21.51
CA ASP A 48 -5.98 -2.85 20.85
C ASP A 48 -5.99 -3.06 19.33
N VAL A 49 -7.04 -3.70 18.82
CA VAL A 49 -7.19 -3.97 17.38
C VAL A 49 -8.03 -2.88 16.72
N ARG A 50 -7.43 -2.15 15.76
CA ARG A 50 -8.11 -1.09 14.98
C ARG A 50 -8.03 -1.40 13.50
N LEU A 51 -9.16 -1.26 12.82
CA LEU A 51 -9.33 -1.50 11.39
C LEU A 51 -9.92 -0.28 10.70
N ILE A 52 -9.28 0.21 9.64
CA ILE A 52 -9.83 1.17 8.68
C ILE A 52 -9.92 0.48 7.31
N TYR A 53 -11.03 0.66 6.62
CA TYR A 53 -11.13 0.27 5.23
C TYR A 53 -11.85 1.33 4.39
N ASP A 54 -11.52 1.39 3.09
CA ASP A 54 -12.17 2.35 2.18
C ASP A 54 -13.59 1.94 1.83
N GLY A 55 -14.53 2.88 1.96
CA GLY A 55 -15.95 2.61 1.76
C GLY A 55 -16.36 2.34 0.31
N PHE A 56 -15.55 2.76 -0.68
CA PHE A 56 -15.77 2.45 -2.10
C PHE A 56 -15.00 1.20 -2.53
N GLY A 57 -13.74 1.08 -2.09
CA GLY A 57 -12.91 -0.09 -2.36
C GLY A 57 -13.53 -1.40 -1.87
N CYS A 58 -14.28 -1.33 -0.76
CA CYS A 58 -14.98 -2.48 -0.17
C CYS A 58 -16.48 -2.53 -0.47
N LEU A 59 -17.01 -1.66 -1.33
CA LEU A 59 -18.47 -1.54 -1.55
C LEU A 59 -19.13 -2.84 -2.03
N THR A 60 -18.44 -3.59 -2.87
CA THR A 60 -18.95 -4.84 -3.46
C THR A 60 -18.32 -6.10 -2.87
N THR A 61 -17.35 -5.95 -1.97
CA THR A 61 -16.57 -7.07 -1.44
C THR A 61 -16.87 -7.39 0.01
N LEU A 62 -17.48 -6.44 0.74
CA LEU A 62 -17.90 -6.62 2.13
C LEU A 62 -19.42 -6.43 2.29
N PRO A 63 -20.05 -7.11 3.28
CA PRO A 63 -21.46 -6.93 3.59
C PRO A 63 -21.78 -5.50 4.05
N TYR A 64 -23.01 -5.06 3.86
CA TYR A 64 -23.49 -3.79 4.40
C TYR A 64 -23.34 -3.75 5.92
N LYS A 65 -22.84 -2.62 6.47
CA LYS A 65 -22.58 -2.42 7.90
C LYS A 65 -21.51 -3.39 8.48
N TYR A 66 -20.56 -3.81 7.68
CA TYR A 66 -19.49 -4.69 8.12
C TYR A 66 -18.67 -4.13 9.29
N ASP A 67 -18.50 -2.82 9.37
CA ASP A 67 -17.90 -2.13 10.52
C ASP A 67 -18.61 -2.43 11.84
N GLN A 68 -19.93 -2.52 11.84
CA GLN A 68 -20.70 -2.88 13.04
C GLN A 68 -20.50 -4.35 13.44
N GLU A 69 -20.33 -5.21 12.46
CA GLU A 69 -19.98 -6.62 12.73
C GLU A 69 -18.60 -6.73 13.36
N MET A 70 -17.61 -6.02 12.84
CA MET A 70 -16.25 -6.00 13.41
C MET A 70 -16.26 -5.51 14.87
N ARG A 71 -17.02 -4.45 15.16
CA ARG A 71 -17.15 -3.94 16.53
C ARG A 71 -17.79 -4.96 17.47
N ARG A 72 -18.78 -5.75 17.01
CA ARG A 72 -19.36 -6.85 17.80
C ARG A 72 -18.35 -7.97 18.10
N ARG A 73 -17.35 -8.15 17.24
CA ARG A 73 -16.24 -9.08 17.43
C ARG A 73 -15.10 -8.52 18.30
N GLY A 74 -15.26 -7.29 18.83
CA GLY A 74 -14.26 -6.63 19.68
C GLY A 74 -13.21 -5.82 18.92
N ILE A 75 -13.31 -5.73 17.59
CA ILE A 75 -12.39 -4.99 16.73
C ILE A 75 -12.94 -3.57 16.56
N LYS A 76 -12.16 -2.54 16.93
CA LYS A 76 -12.52 -1.14 16.63
C LYS A 76 -12.41 -0.93 15.12
N CYS A 77 -13.52 -0.61 14.46
CA CYS A 77 -13.56 -0.56 13.01
C CYS A 77 -14.22 0.72 12.51
N GLU A 78 -13.55 1.40 11.58
CA GLU A 78 -14.05 2.60 10.91
C GLU A 78 -13.98 2.48 9.40
N VAL A 79 -14.84 3.25 8.71
CA VAL A 79 -14.94 3.27 7.25
C VAL A 79 -14.52 4.63 6.73
N PHE A 80 -13.44 4.65 5.97
CA PHE A 80 -13.02 5.88 5.30
C PHE A 80 -13.99 6.23 4.17
N ASN A 81 -14.47 7.46 4.17
CA ASN A 81 -15.34 8.05 3.14
C ASN A 81 -16.43 7.08 2.63
N ARG A 82 -17.30 6.66 3.55
CA ARG A 82 -18.42 5.74 3.28
C ARG A 82 -19.18 6.17 2.02
N PHE A 83 -19.35 5.27 1.08
CA PHE A 83 -20.07 5.56 -0.16
C PHE A 83 -21.50 6.03 0.12
N ARG A 84 -21.86 7.15 -0.47
CA ARG A 84 -23.23 7.70 -0.50
C ARG A 84 -23.57 7.97 -1.96
N PRO A 85 -24.76 7.60 -2.45
CA PRO A 85 -25.17 7.82 -3.85
C PRO A 85 -25.56 9.29 -4.10
N ILE A 86 -24.62 10.20 -3.85
CA ILE A 86 -24.77 11.64 -4.04
C ILE A 86 -23.59 12.09 -4.92
N LEU A 87 -23.86 12.89 -5.95
CA LEU A 87 -22.84 13.52 -6.78
C LEU A 87 -22.08 14.56 -5.94
N ASN A 88 -21.00 14.15 -5.34
CA ASN A 88 -20.12 15.01 -4.55
C ASN A 88 -18.66 14.70 -4.89
N ILE A 89 -17.89 15.74 -5.20
CA ILE A 89 -16.46 15.66 -5.52
C ILE A 89 -15.68 14.99 -4.38
N ILE A 90 -16.07 15.21 -3.12
CA ILE A 90 -15.45 14.59 -1.93
C ILE A 90 -15.51 13.07 -1.99
N GLN A 91 -16.47 12.47 -2.69
CA GLN A 91 -16.55 11.02 -2.88
C GLN A 91 -15.41 10.45 -3.73
N ASN A 92 -14.66 11.27 -4.45
CA ASN A 92 -13.49 10.85 -5.23
C ASN A 92 -12.25 10.66 -4.35
N ASN A 93 -12.19 11.26 -3.16
CA ASN A 93 -11.11 11.03 -2.21
C ASN A 93 -11.20 9.61 -1.69
N ARG A 94 -10.15 8.81 -1.96
CA ARG A 94 -10.06 7.40 -1.57
C ARG A 94 -8.81 7.16 -0.73
N ASP A 95 -8.94 6.32 0.26
CA ASP A 95 -7.81 5.84 1.02
C ASP A 95 -7.22 4.59 0.35
N HIS A 96 -6.18 4.79 -0.45
CA HIS A 96 -5.54 3.69 -1.19
C HIS A 96 -4.35 3.07 -0.46
N ARG A 97 -4.11 3.46 0.79
CA ARG A 97 -3.02 2.93 1.61
C ARG A 97 -3.25 1.47 1.98
N LYS A 98 -2.18 0.74 2.21
CA LYS A 98 -2.15 -0.61 2.75
C LYS A 98 -1.11 -0.58 3.85
N ILE A 99 -1.57 -0.50 5.07
CA ILE A 99 -0.73 -0.41 6.26
C ILE A 99 -1.19 -1.48 7.24
N CYS A 100 -0.25 -2.27 7.75
CA CYS A 100 -0.46 -3.08 8.94
C CYS A 100 0.68 -2.78 9.90
N VAL A 101 0.36 -2.34 11.10
CA VAL A 101 1.32 -2.09 12.18
C VAL A 101 1.01 -3.00 13.34
N ILE A 102 2.04 -3.65 13.88
CA ILE A 102 1.97 -4.58 15.00
C ILE A 102 2.92 -4.08 16.08
N ASP A 103 2.37 -3.74 17.24
CA ASP A 103 3.08 -3.28 18.44
C ASP A 103 4.04 -2.09 18.19
N GLY A 104 3.83 -1.32 17.11
CA GLY A 104 4.67 -0.20 16.71
C GLY A 104 6.09 -0.57 16.25
N TRP A 105 6.38 -1.87 16.13
CA TRP A 105 7.70 -2.39 15.83
C TRP A 105 7.77 -3.15 14.51
N THR A 106 6.72 -3.87 14.14
CA THR A 106 6.61 -4.53 12.83
C THR A 106 5.58 -3.80 11.98
N GLY A 107 5.94 -3.42 10.77
CA GLY A 107 5.06 -2.74 9.83
C GLY A 107 5.09 -3.40 8.45
N PHE A 108 3.92 -3.51 7.82
CA PHE A 108 3.77 -3.98 6.43
C PHE A 108 3.13 -2.88 5.59
N THR A 109 3.68 -2.68 4.38
CA THR A 109 3.09 -1.82 3.36
C THR A 109 3.39 -2.36 1.97
N GLY A 110 2.72 -1.85 0.94
CA GLY A 110 2.95 -2.23 -0.46
C GLY A 110 1.71 -2.17 -1.33
N GLY A 111 1.67 -2.96 -2.39
CA GLY A 111 0.56 -3.03 -3.33
C GLY A 111 -0.56 -4.00 -2.95
N ILE A 112 -0.27 -4.95 -2.05
CA ILE A 112 -1.13 -6.10 -1.71
C ILE A 112 -2.34 -5.64 -0.89
N ASN A 113 -3.55 -5.95 -1.36
CA ASN A 113 -4.78 -5.83 -0.56
C ASN A 113 -5.12 -7.17 0.12
N LEU A 114 -6.15 -7.17 0.99
CA LEU A 114 -6.59 -8.37 1.71
C LEU A 114 -7.65 -9.13 0.91
N ALA A 115 -7.20 -9.85 -0.13
CA ALA A 115 -8.08 -10.64 -0.99
C ALA A 115 -7.30 -11.80 -1.64
N ASP A 116 -7.99 -12.89 -1.93
CA ASP A 116 -7.41 -14.16 -2.36
C ASP A 116 -6.67 -14.11 -3.70
N GLU A 117 -6.98 -13.17 -4.58
CA GLU A 117 -6.23 -12.95 -5.80
C GLU A 117 -4.78 -12.51 -5.54
N TYR A 118 -4.52 -11.76 -4.47
CA TYR A 118 -3.16 -11.29 -4.12
C TYR A 118 -2.26 -12.40 -3.58
N ILE A 119 -2.83 -13.51 -3.14
CA ILE A 119 -2.11 -14.72 -2.70
C ILE A 119 -2.29 -15.89 -3.67
N ASN A 120 -2.72 -15.62 -4.91
CA ASN A 120 -2.95 -16.58 -5.98
C ASN A 120 -3.87 -17.79 -5.64
N GLN A 121 -4.65 -17.70 -4.57
CA GLN A 121 -5.70 -18.68 -4.26
C GLN A 121 -6.91 -18.53 -5.20
N ARG A 122 -7.08 -17.36 -5.78
CA ARG A 122 -8.09 -17.08 -6.79
C ARG A 122 -7.45 -16.57 -8.08
N LYS A 123 -7.50 -17.37 -9.15
CA LYS A 123 -7.02 -16.96 -10.48
C LYS A 123 -8.04 -16.02 -11.13
N ARG A 124 -7.65 -14.77 -11.37
CA ARG A 124 -8.49 -13.77 -12.03
C ARG A 124 -7.91 -13.26 -13.33
N PHE A 125 -6.61 -12.96 -13.36
CA PHE A 125 -5.87 -12.43 -14.50
C PHE A 125 -4.51 -13.13 -14.65
N GLY A 126 -4.50 -14.48 -14.64
CA GLY A 126 -3.27 -15.26 -14.57
C GLY A 126 -2.62 -15.19 -13.18
N HIS A 127 -1.30 -15.27 -13.14
CA HIS A 127 -0.54 -15.11 -11.90
C HIS A 127 -0.55 -13.63 -11.47
N TRP A 128 -0.98 -13.37 -10.23
CA TRP A 128 -0.98 -12.04 -9.65
C TRP A 128 0.37 -11.76 -8.98
N LYS A 129 1.15 -10.85 -9.56
CA LYS A 129 2.45 -10.44 -9.03
C LYS A 129 2.34 -9.09 -8.35
N ASP A 130 2.59 -9.06 -7.06
CA ASP A 130 2.63 -7.82 -6.28
C ASP A 130 3.85 -7.79 -5.35
N THR A 131 4.11 -6.63 -4.74
CA THR A 131 5.20 -6.44 -3.79
C THR A 131 4.67 -5.91 -2.46
N ALA A 132 5.30 -6.35 -1.39
CA ALA A 132 5.15 -5.77 -0.07
C ALA A 132 6.52 -5.63 0.59
N VAL A 133 6.60 -4.70 1.53
CA VAL A 133 7.76 -4.47 2.38
C VAL A 133 7.34 -4.73 3.82
N MET A 134 8.14 -5.49 4.54
CA MET A 134 8.07 -5.59 5.99
C MET A 134 9.21 -4.77 6.59
N LEU A 135 8.87 -3.88 7.50
CA LEU A 135 9.83 -3.12 8.31
C LEU A 135 9.80 -3.63 9.73
N LYS A 136 10.97 -3.64 10.38
CA LYS A 136 11.09 -3.85 11.83
C LYS A 136 11.96 -2.75 12.43
N GLY A 137 11.51 -2.18 13.53
CA GLY A 137 12.24 -1.14 14.23
C GLY A 137 11.61 0.25 14.14
N GLU A 138 12.39 1.28 14.43
CA GLU A 138 11.91 2.66 14.61
C GLU A 138 11.24 3.27 13.37
N GLY A 139 11.62 2.86 12.16
CA GLY A 139 10.97 3.32 10.92
C GLY A 139 9.47 3.00 10.85
N VAL A 140 8.98 2.05 11.63
CA VAL A 140 7.54 1.72 11.75
C VAL A 140 6.76 2.84 12.43
N TRP A 141 7.42 3.71 13.19
CA TRP A 141 6.77 4.85 13.84
C TRP A 141 6.02 5.75 12.86
N ASN A 142 6.60 6.05 11.71
CA ASN A 142 5.93 6.86 10.70
C ASN A 142 4.64 6.20 10.21
N MET A 143 4.64 4.87 10.03
CA MET A 143 3.43 4.13 9.64
C MET A 143 2.38 4.16 10.76
N THR A 144 2.80 4.04 12.01
CA THR A 144 1.93 4.18 13.19
C THR A 144 1.29 5.56 13.25
N ALA A 145 2.11 6.61 13.06
CA ALA A 145 1.64 7.99 13.07
C ALA A 145 0.64 8.26 11.93
N MET A 146 0.92 7.77 10.71
CA MET A 146 0.00 7.87 9.57
C MET A 146 -1.36 7.23 9.87
N PHE A 147 -1.36 6.02 10.46
CA PHE A 147 -2.59 5.35 10.86
C PHE A 147 -3.35 6.14 11.92
N LEU A 148 -2.68 6.59 12.99
CA LEU A 148 -3.31 7.35 14.07
C LEU A 148 -3.92 8.68 13.57
N TYR A 149 -3.21 9.37 12.66
CA TYR A 149 -3.73 10.57 12.01
C TYR A 149 -5.02 10.28 11.24
N MET A 150 -5.02 9.21 10.42
CA MET A 150 -6.22 8.79 9.69
C MET A 150 -7.33 8.35 10.64
N TRP A 151 -6.98 7.64 11.72
CA TRP A 151 -7.94 7.24 12.75
C TRP A 151 -8.66 8.45 13.34
N GLY A 152 -7.91 9.51 13.69
CA GLY A 152 -8.47 10.79 14.16
C GLY A 152 -9.44 11.41 13.15
N ILE A 153 -9.09 11.41 11.85
CA ILE A 153 -9.97 11.95 10.80
C ILE A 153 -11.28 11.17 10.72
N VAL A 154 -11.24 9.83 10.66
CA VAL A 154 -12.45 9.00 10.47
C VAL A 154 -13.34 8.94 11.71
N THR A 155 -12.75 9.01 12.90
CA THR A 155 -13.47 9.05 14.19
C THR A 155 -13.89 10.45 14.59
N ARG A 156 -13.30 11.48 13.98
CA ARG A 156 -13.44 12.89 14.34
C ARG A 156 -13.02 13.16 15.80
N THR A 157 -11.94 12.51 16.22
CA THR A 157 -11.37 12.65 17.55
C THR A 157 -9.97 13.23 17.46
N ASP A 158 -9.57 14.00 18.48
CA ASP A 158 -8.18 14.41 18.61
C ASP A 158 -7.35 13.22 19.09
N THR A 159 -6.47 12.74 18.25
CA THR A 159 -5.55 11.63 18.56
C THR A 159 -4.16 12.13 18.98
N SER A 160 -3.94 13.43 19.10
CA SER A 160 -2.63 14.00 19.47
C SER A 160 -2.09 13.45 20.79
N LEU A 161 -2.97 13.14 21.74
CA LEU A 161 -2.62 12.53 23.03
C LEU A 161 -2.27 11.03 22.90
N ASP A 162 -2.71 10.38 21.85
CA ASP A 162 -2.50 8.94 21.66
C ASP A 162 -1.09 8.60 21.17
N PHE A 163 -0.43 9.51 20.46
CA PHE A 163 0.87 9.24 19.84
C PHE A 163 1.91 8.70 20.84
N GLY A 164 2.01 9.30 22.02
CA GLY A 164 2.94 8.83 23.07
C GLY A 164 2.64 7.41 23.57
N ASN A 165 1.39 6.97 23.48
CA ASN A 165 0.97 5.63 23.91
C ASN A 165 1.43 4.53 22.95
N TYR A 166 1.69 4.88 21.70
CA TYR A 166 2.07 3.94 20.63
C TYR A 166 3.50 4.13 20.14
N ALA A 167 4.30 4.94 20.86
CA ALA A 167 5.71 5.15 20.53
C ALA A 167 6.51 3.84 20.64
N PRO A 168 7.41 3.53 19.68
CA PRO A 168 8.09 2.23 19.60
C PRO A 168 8.88 1.88 20.85
N HIS A 169 9.61 2.84 21.43
CA HIS A 169 10.42 2.64 22.64
C HIS A 169 9.61 2.26 23.91
N ARG A 170 8.28 2.46 23.87
CA ARG A 170 7.42 2.06 25.00
C ARG A 170 7.34 0.55 25.15
N TRP A 171 7.36 -0.17 24.03
CA TRP A 171 7.08 -1.60 23.98
C TRP A 171 8.31 -2.44 23.55
N HIS A 172 9.26 -1.80 22.89
CA HIS A 172 10.47 -2.45 22.37
C HIS A 172 11.69 -1.61 22.77
N PRO A 173 12.30 -1.89 23.94
CA PRO A 173 13.46 -1.16 24.41
C PRO A 173 14.75 -1.50 23.62
N ASP A 174 14.77 -2.64 22.93
CA ASP A 174 15.95 -3.11 22.20
C ASP A 174 16.04 -2.45 20.83
N GLU A 175 17.22 -1.99 20.46
CA GLU A 175 17.48 -1.49 19.11
C GLU A 175 17.47 -2.64 18.09
N PHE A 176 16.85 -2.44 16.93
CA PHE A 176 16.93 -3.39 15.83
C PHE A 176 18.14 -3.04 14.98
N PRO A 177 19.17 -3.91 14.89
CA PRO A 177 20.35 -3.63 14.09
C PRO A 177 19.97 -3.56 12.61
N GLY A 178 20.24 -2.43 11.99
CA GLY A 178 19.98 -2.19 10.58
C GLY A 178 21.09 -1.37 9.95
N SER A 179 21.22 -1.48 8.63
CA SER A 179 22.09 -0.62 7.83
C SER A 179 21.26 0.11 6.78
N GLY A 180 21.51 1.41 6.61
CA GLY A 180 20.77 2.24 5.67
C GLY A 180 19.65 3.04 6.31
N TYR A 181 18.83 3.68 5.47
CA TYR A 181 17.75 4.56 5.88
C TYR A 181 16.43 4.08 5.30
N VAL A 182 15.38 4.18 6.10
CA VAL A 182 14.00 3.90 5.69
C VAL A 182 13.15 5.11 6.06
N GLN A 183 12.42 5.64 5.08
CA GLN A 183 11.56 6.80 5.28
C GLN A 183 10.14 6.51 4.77
N PRO A 184 9.25 5.92 5.59
CA PRO A 184 7.85 5.83 5.24
C PRO A 184 7.24 7.23 5.18
N PHE A 185 6.51 7.50 4.10
CA PHE A 185 5.76 8.74 3.93
C PHE A 185 4.41 8.46 3.27
N CYS A 186 3.49 9.38 3.35
CA CYS A 186 2.25 9.37 2.60
C CYS A 186 2.07 10.68 1.85
N ASP A 187 1.26 10.64 0.81
CA ASP A 187 0.81 11.80 0.06
C ASP A 187 -0.66 12.08 0.40
N SER A 188 -1.08 13.32 0.28
CA SER A 188 -2.43 13.75 0.59
C SER A 188 -2.88 14.83 -0.39
N PRO A 189 -4.13 14.79 -0.89
CA PRO A 189 -4.67 15.89 -1.70
C PRO A 189 -5.10 17.11 -0.87
N LEU A 190 -4.83 17.10 0.44
CA LEU A 190 -5.26 18.13 1.38
C LEU A 190 -4.14 19.13 1.73
N ASP A 191 -2.94 18.92 1.21
CA ASP A 191 -1.82 19.84 1.30
C ASP A 191 -1.39 20.33 -0.09
N ASP A 192 -0.53 21.32 -0.15
CA ASP A 192 -0.09 21.95 -1.40
C ASP A 192 1.19 21.31 -1.96
N GLU A 193 1.66 20.19 -1.40
CA GLU A 193 2.90 19.54 -1.80
C GLU A 193 2.63 18.20 -2.48
N ILE A 194 3.13 18.01 -3.69
CA ILE A 194 3.03 16.75 -4.47
C ILE A 194 4.24 15.88 -4.13
N VAL A 195 4.28 15.37 -2.90
CA VAL A 195 5.44 14.65 -2.37
C VAL A 195 5.78 13.41 -3.20
N GLY A 196 4.78 12.60 -3.55
CA GLY A 196 4.98 11.36 -4.29
C GLY A 196 5.64 11.58 -5.65
N GLU A 197 5.13 12.53 -6.41
CA GLU A 197 5.68 12.88 -7.73
C GLU A 197 7.11 13.45 -7.62
N ASN A 198 7.33 14.38 -6.68
CA ASN A 198 8.63 14.98 -6.44
C ASN A 198 9.69 13.95 -6.05
N VAL A 199 9.32 12.94 -5.25
CA VAL A 199 10.22 11.82 -4.91
C VAL A 199 10.59 11.01 -6.15
N TYR A 200 9.63 10.64 -6.99
CA TYR A 200 9.90 9.89 -8.22
C TYR A 200 10.77 10.67 -9.20
N LEU A 201 10.45 11.95 -9.44
CA LEU A 201 11.26 12.83 -10.30
C LEU A 201 12.68 12.98 -9.76
N ASN A 202 12.85 13.13 -8.45
CA ASN A 202 14.15 13.21 -7.82
C ASN A 202 14.97 11.93 -8.00
N ILE A 203 14.37 10.75 -7.82
CA ILE A 203 15.02 9.46 -8.06
C ILE A 203 15.50 9.36 -9.50
N ILE A 204 14.63 9.63 -10.49
CA ILE A 204 14.94 9.52 -11.91
C ILE A 204 16.04 10.50 -12.31
N ASN A 205 15.94 11.78 -11.88
CA ASN A 205 16.89 12.81 -12.23
C ASN A 205 18.28 12.62 -11.60
N ARG A 206 18.40 11.85 -10.53
CA ARG A 206 19.68 11.53 -9.88
C ARG A 206 20.29 10.21 -10.32
N ALA A 207 19.57 9.41 -11.09
CA ALA A 207 20.04 8.14 -11.62
C ALA A 207 21.31 8.32 -12.49
N LYS A 208 22.28 7.44 -12.30
CA LYS A 208 23.51 7.42 -13.07
C LYS A 208 23.69 6.16 -13.89
N ASN A 209 23.23 5.03 -13.37
CA ASN A 209 23.42 3.73 -13.99
C ASN A 209 22.10 3.14 -14.47
N TYR A 210 21.09 3.05 -13.59
CA TYR A 210 19.83 2.45 -13.95
C TYR A 210 18.63 2.95 -13.13
N VAL A 211 17.43 2.87 -13.73
CA VAL A 211 16.11 3.00 -13.08
C VAL A 211 15.22 1.88 -13.55
N TYR A 212 14.74 1.05 -12.63
CA TYR A 212 13.82 -0.05 -12.91
C TYR A 212 12.49 0.20 -12.23
N ILE A 213 11.42 0.17 -13.01
CA ILE A 213 10.07 0.52 -12.58
C ILE A 213 9.12 -0.65 -12.83
N CYS A 214 8.35 -1.04 -11.81
CA CYS A 214 7.17 -1.88 -11.98
C CYS A 214 5.92 -1.06 -11.69
N THR A 215 4.95 -1.09 -12.59
CA THR A 215 3.66 -0.41 -12.40
C THR A 215 2.53 -1.15 -13.11
N PRO A 216 1.34 -1.28 -12.47
CA PRO A 216 0.17 -1.86 -13.14
C PRO A 216 -0.43 -0.92 -14.20
N TYR A 217 -0.21 0.40 -14.03
CA TYR A 217 -0.79 1.43 -14.90
C TYR A 217 0.25 2.50 -15.18
N LEU A 218 0.80 2.48 -16.39
CA LEU A 218 1.71 3.52 -16.84
C LEU A 218 0.87 4.68 -17.38
N ILE A 219 0.43 5.54 -16.46
CA ILE A 219 -0.30 6.78 -16.74
C ILE A 219 0.51 7.89 -16.09
N ILE A 220 1.30 8.57 -16.88
CA ILE A 220 2.27 9.57 -16.46
C ILE A 220 1.97 10.92 -17.10
N ASP A 221 2.34 11.97 -16.40
CA ASP A 221 2.27 13.32 -16.92
C ASP A 221 3.47 13.67 -17.82
N ASN A 222 3.54 14.91 -18.25
CA ASN A 222 4.59 15.37 -19.15
C ASN A 222 5.95 15.49 -18.45
N GLU A 223 5.96 15.82 -17.17
CA GLU A 223 7.16 15.96 -16.35
C GLU A 223 7.84 14.59 -16.17
N MET A 224 7.09 13.59 -15.80
CA MET A 224 7.57 12.21 -15.66
C MET A 224 8.02 11.63 -17.01
N MET A 225 7.25 11.87 -18.08
CA MET A 225 7.63 11.46 -19.45
C MET A 225 8.97 12.06 -19.85
N THR A 226 9.15 13.34 -19.62
CA THR A 226 10.37 14.07 -19.96
C THR A 226 11.56 13.54 -19.15
N ALA A 227 11.39 13.33 -17.84
CA ALA A 227 12.45 12.83 -16.97
C ALA A 227 12.92 11.43 -17.40
N LEU A 228 12.00 10.51 -17.68
CA LEU A 228 12.33 9.16 -18.16
C LEU A 228 13.06 9.18 -19.51
N CYS A 229 12.58 9.98 -20.46
CA CYS A 229 13.22 10.12 -21.76
C CYS A 229 14.63 10.74 -21.66
N LEU A 230 14.82 11.76 -20.81
CA LEU A 230 16.13 12.38 -20.62
C LEU A 230 17.10 11.43 -19.93
N ALA A 231 16.68 10.70 -18.91
CA ALA A 231 17.49 9.68 -18.25
C ALA A 231 18.00 8.63 -19.26
N ALA A 232 17.11 8.07 -20.08
CA ALA A 232 17.48 7.09 -21.09
C ALA A 232 18.44 7.68 -22.16
N LYS A 233 18.16 8.88 -22.66
CA LYS A 233 19.04 9.57 -23.62
C LYS A 233 20.40 9.94 -23.02
N SER A 234 20.49 10.10 -21.70
CA SER A 234 21.75 10.36 -20.99
C SER A 234 22.54 9.09 -20.70
N GLY A 235 22.07 7.92 -21.15
CA GLY A 235 22.76 6.63 -21.00
C GLY A 235 22.36 5.83 -19.77
N VAL A 236 21.37 6.26 -18.99
CA VAL A 236 20.81 5.48 -17.87
C VAL A 236 19.99 4.32 -18.44
N ASP A 237 20.18 3.09 -17.90
CA ASP A 237 19.38 1.92 -18.28
C ASP A 237 18.00 2.02 -17.63
N VAL A 238 17.03 2.59 -18.35
CA VAL A 238 15.66 2.75 -17.88
C VAL A 238 14.82 1.56 -18.34
N ARG A 239 14.24 0.82 -17.39
CA ARG A 239 13.37 -0.33 -17.66
C ARG A 239 12.03 -0.17 -16.96
N ILE A 240 10.95 -0.40 -17.70
CA ILE A 240 9.59 -0.36 -17.19
C ILE A 240 8.93 -1.72 -17.42
N MET A 241 8.32 -2.27 -16.39
CA MET A 241 7.52 -3.50 -16.49
C MET A 241 6.06 -3.20 -16.20
N THR A 242 5.19 -3.64 -17.10
CA THR A 242 3.72 -3.51 -17.04
C THR A 242 3.05 -4.88 -17.08
N PRO A 243 1.73 -5.00 -16.83
CA PRO A 243 1.03 -6.28 -16.93
C PRO A 243 1.01 -6.86 -18.34
N GLY A 244 1.18 -8.17 -18.47
CA GLY A 244 0.91 -8.90 -19.73
C GLY A 244 -0.57 -9.24 -19.90
N ILE A 245 -1.29 -9.45 -18.77
CA ILE A 245 -2.74 -9.65 -18.77
C ILE A 245 -3.36 -8.53 -17.93
N PRO A 246 -4.00 -7.52 -18.55
CA PRO A 246 -4.54 -6.38 -17.81
C PRO A 246 -5.86 -6.70 -17.11
N ASP A 247 -6.12 -6.05 -15.97
CA ASP A 247 -7.40 -6.09 -15.27
C ASP A 247 -8.45 -5.15 -15.92
N LYS A 248 -7.98 -4.05 -16.54
CA LYS A 248 -8.79 -3.00 -17.18
C LYS A 248 -8.27 -2.69 -18.58
N LYS A 249 -8.94 -3.22 -19.59
CA LYS A 249 -8.52 -3.09 -21.00
C LYS A 249 -8.34 -1.64 -21.45
N MET A 250 -9.28 -0.74 -21.09
CA MET A 250 -9.18 0.67 -21.51
C MET A 250 -7.98 1.38 -20.87
N VAL A 251 -7.68 1.09 -19.60
CA VAL A 251 -6.51 1.63 -18.90
C VAL A 251 -5.22 1.08 -19.50
N PHE A 252 -5.23 -0.16 -19.94
CA PHE A 252 -4.07 -0.76 -20.59
C PHE A 252 -3.80 -0.14 -21.98
N LEU A 253 -4.84 0.16 -22.76
CA LEU A 253 -4.68 0.91 -24.02
C LEU A 253 -4.07 2.29 -23.79
N LEU A 254 -4.46 2.97 -22.70
CA LEU A 254 -3.84 4.24 -22.32
C LEU A 254 -2.36 4.02 -21.94
N THR A 255 -2.05 3.00 -21.13
CA THR A 255 -0.66 2.62 -20.82
C THR A 255 0.17 2.40 -22.09
N GLN A 256 -0.35 1.66 -23.08
CA GLN A 256 0.34 1.39 -24.34
C GLN A 256 0.55 2.66 -25.17
N SER A 257 -0.30 3.69 -25.04
CA SER A 257 -0.14 4.93 -25.79
C SER A 257 1.16 5.69 -25.44
N TYR A 258 1.70 5.47 -24.24
CA TYR A 258 2.98 6.05 -23.81
C TYR A 258 4.21 5.28 -24.33
N TYR A 259 4.04 4.02 -24.76
CA TYR A 259 5.17 3.17 -25.16
C TYR A 259 6.00 3.76 -26.29
N LYS A 260 5.35 4.28 -27.33
CA LYS A 260 6.05 4.77 -28.53
C LYS A 260 7.12 5.80 -28.16
N GLN A 261 6.74 6.85 -27.44
CA GLN A 261 7.65 7.95 -27.08
C GLN A 261 8.78 7.49 -26.17
N LEU A 262 8.49 6.61 -25.22
CA LEU A 262 9.49 6.04 -24.30
C LEU A 262 10.50 5.15 -25.04
N LEU A 263 10.03 4.26 -25.94
CA LEU A 263 10.88 3.36 -26.74
C LEU A 263 11.77 4.16 -27.72
N GLU A 264 11.24 5.21 -28.35
CA GLU A 264 12.01 6.10 -29.22
C GLU A 264 13.12 6.85 -28.46
N ALA A 265 12.94 7.09 -27.16
CA ALA A 265 13.95 7.69 -26.29
C ALA A 265 15.00 6.69 -25.76
N GLY A 266 14.80 5.38 -25.96
CA GLY A 266 15.70 4.31 -25.49
C GLY A 266 15.29 3.63 -24.20
N VAL A 267 14.11 3.93 -23.66
CA VAL A 267 13.53 3.22 -22.52
C VAL A 267 13.15 1.80 -22.95
N LYS A 268 13.43 0.81 -22.11
CA LYS A 268 13.08 -0.60 -22.36
C LYS A 268 11.78 -0.92 -21.64
N ILE A 269 10.78 -1.42 -22.38
CA ILE A 269 9.48 -1.78 -21.83
C ILE A 269 9.29 -3.29 -21.91
N TYR A 270 8.80 -3.87 -20.82
CA TYR A 270 8.54 -5.30 -20.68
C TYR A 270 7.10 -5.51 -20.22
N GLU A 271 6.47 -6.56 -20.71
CA GLU A 271 5.17 -7.00 -20.25
C GLU A 271 5.30 -8.33 -19.49
N TYR A 272 4.74 -8.37 -18.28
CA TYR A 272 4.78 -9.54 -17.41
C TYR A 272 3.84 -10.63 -17.95
N GLN A 273 4.38 -11.56 -18.72
CA GLN A 273 3.60 -12.57 -19.44
C GLN A 273 2.77 -13.53 -18.56
N PRO A 274 3.21 -13.95 -17.33
CA PRO A 274 2.42 -14.89 -16.54
C PRO A 274 1.06 -14.37 -16.07
N GLY A 275 0.84 -13.04 -16.09
CA GLY A 275 -0.44 -12.51 -15.63
C GLY A 275 -0.45 -11.02 -15.35
N PHE A 276 -1.11 -10.64 -14.25
CA PHE A 276 -1.27 -9.26 -13.84
C PHE A 276 -0.16 -8.83 -12.88
N LEU A 277 0.64 -7.89 -13.32
CA LEU A 277 1.62 -7.20 -12.49
C LEU A 277 0.94 -6.05 -11.75
N HIS A 278 0.80 -6.16 -10.43
CA HIS A 278 0.23 -5.10 -9.59
C HIS A 278 1.28 -4.42 -8.70
N ALA A 279 2.54 -4.83 -8.80
CA ALA A 279 3.65 -4.20 -8.09
C ALA A 279 3.80 -2.73 -8.45
N LYS A 280 4.11 -1.89 -7.46
CA LYS A 280 4.52 -0.49 -7.62
C LYS A 280 5.87 -0.36 -6.94
N SER A 281 6.92 -0.31 -7.74
CA SER A 281 8.28 -0.19 -7.23
C SER A 281 9.16 0.59 -8.18
N PHE A 282 10.07 1.37 -7.59
CA PHE A 282 11.14 2.07 -8.26
C PHE A 282 12.46 1.63 -7.62
N VAL A 283 13.41 1.23 -8.42
CA VAL A 283 14.77 0.90 -7.97
C VAL A 283 15.75 1.72 -8.80
N CYS A 284 16.67 2.38 -8.13
CA CYS A 284 17.65 3.27 -8.75
C CYS A 284 19.04 3.08 -8.12
N ASP A 285 20.03 2.73 -8.91
CA ASP A 285 21.47 2.74 -8.54
C ASP A 285 21.79 2.05 -7.20
N ASP A 286 21.03 1.05 -6.76
CA ASP A 286 21.15 0.36 -5.47
C ASP A 286 21.15 1.30 -4.23
N LYS A 287 20.36 2.38 -4.29
CA LYS A 287 20.26 3.41 -3.26
C LYS A 287 18.86 3.52 -2.69
#